data_aba76b765811b60803d86e29be0c9ef5
#
_entry.id   aba76b765811b60803d86e29be0c9ef5
#
_cell.length_a   1.000
_cell.length_b   1.000
_cell.length_c   1.000
_cell.angle_alpha   90.00
_cell.angle_beta   90.00
_cell.angle_gamma   90.00
#
_symmetry.space_group_name_H-M   'P 1'
#
loop_
_entity.id
_entity.type
_entity.pdbx_description
1 polymer ?
#
loop_
_entity_poly.entity_id
_entity_poly.type
_entity_poly.pdbx_seq_one_letter_code
_entity_poly.pdbx_strand_id
1 'polypeptide(L)'
;MAEQAVWTVNKILQWTQQYFAGKGLDNPRLDAEVLLCDVLGCRRIDLFMRLQQELLPEELKKYREYVLRRAAWEPLAYITGRKAFLQWEFKVTPAVLVPRPETELLVEKLVQCCTGKSLTQLEKEAFWRKKAEEAKNAAEKVKAVSAEKLKEETDPEKAAVWQQEVADRETVAAEAAERAGMVWETDSDSHSEGPAEDSPVADKTDGRPETGNTGISILDIGTGSGAILLSLLKLLPDSRGLAVDISAEALAVAKENAALLGVADRTWFLQSDFWSRVPARAQFDIVVSNPPYIPAQVICTLARDVQREPHPALDGGADGLDAYRKIVADLSRHIKPDGLAAFEVGTGQGEAVAVLCREQGFTVTAVRNDYAGIDRMVFAAKPDSGRAGWIKSVGDIY
;
A
#
# COMPACT_ATOMS: atom_id res chain seq x y z
N MET A 1 39.86 36.71 11.56
CA MET A 1 39.25 35.43 11.07
C MET A 1 37.77 35.50 11.42
N ALA A 2 36.89 35.47 10.46
CA ALA A 2 35.46 35.45 10.75
C ALA A 2 35.15 34.13 11.47
N GLU A 3 34.61 34.22 12.67
CA GLU A 3 34.09 33.08 13.43
C GLU A 3 33.08 32.36 12.56
N GLN A 4 33.38 31.17 12.11
CA GLN A 4 32.42 30.35 11.33
C GLN A 4 31.21 30.11 12.24
N ALA A 5 30.06 30.67 11.87
CA ALA A 5 28.83 30.50 12.63
C ALA A 5 28.52 28.99 12.76
N VAL A 6 28.57 28.48 13.97
CA VAL A 6 28.24 27.09 14.29
C VAL A 6 26.74 26.91 14.13
N TRP A 7 26.35 26.02 13.21
CA TRP A 7 24.97 25.68 12.93
C TRP A 7 24.55 24.45 13.76
N THR A 8 23.72 24.69 14.77
CA THR A 8 23.07 23.61 15.51
C THR A 8 21.71 23.29 14.87
N VAL A 9 21.18 22.09 15.15
CA VAL A 9 19.83 21.64 14.72
C VAL A 9 18.78 22.72 15.03
N ASN A 10 18.78 23.30 16.23
CA ASN A 10 17.83 24.33 16.62
C ASN A 10 17.97 25.61 15.77
N LYS A 11 19.21 26.10 15.61
CA LYS A 11 19.44 27.32 14.84
C LYS A 11 19.02 27.19 13.38
N ILE A 12 19.34 26.06 12.76
CA ILE A 12 19.01 25.87 11.34
C ILE A 12 17.51 25.66 11.12
N LEU A 13 16.83 24.97 12.03
CA LEU A 13 15.36 24.84 11.97
C LEU A 13 14.66 26.17 12.09
N GLN A 14 15.06 27.01 13.07
CA GLN A 14 14.48 28.34 13.25
C GLN A 14 14.70 29.22 12.02
N TRP A 15 15.93 29.24 11.49
CA TRP A 15 16.24 30.00 10.29
C TRP A 15 15.42 29.53 9.08
N THR A 16 15.35 28.21 8.85
CA THR A 16 14.64 27.64 7.72
C THR A 16 13.13 27.87 7.81
N GLN A 17 12.57 27.76 9.02
CA GLN A 17 11.16 28.07 9.27
C GLN A 17 10.83 29.52 8.89
N GLN A 18 11.66 30.47 9.31
CA GLN A 18 11.48 31.89 8.95
C GLN A 18 11.62 32.12 7.44
N TYR A 19 12.63 31.48 6.84
CA TYR A 19 12.87 31.57 5.40
C TYR A 19 11.68 31.02 4.59
N PHE A 20 11.14 29.87 4.96
CA PHE A 20 9.97 29.25 4.31
C PHE A 20 8.71 30.07 4.53
N ALA A 21 8.50 30.61 5.72
CA ALA A 21 7.37 31.52 5.99
C ALA A 21 7.45 32.78 5.11
N GLY A 22 8.64 33.36 4.94
CA GLY A 22 8.88 34.48 4.02
C GLY A 22 8.67 34.14 2.53
N LYS A 23 8.71 32.85 2.15
CA LYS A 23 8.38 32.35 0.82
C LYS A 23 6.90 32.02 0.64
N GLY A 24 6.10 32.07 1.69
CA GLY A 24 4.68 31.79 1.68
C GLY A 24 4.33 30.30 1.68
N LEU A 25 5.21 29.43 2.11
CA LEU A 25 4.92 27.99 2.25
C LEU A 25 3.93 27.77 3.41
N ASP A 26 2.97 26.84 3.22
CA ASP A 26 1.86 26.64 4.17
C ASP A 26 2.31 26.04 5.50
N ASN A 27 3.29 25.15 5.50
CA ASN A 27 3.76 24.41 6.66
C ASN A 27 5.26 24.57 6.91
N PRO A 28 5.79 25.79 7.11
CA PRO A 28 7.23 26.09 7.14
C PRO A 28 8.01 25.26 8.14
N ARG A 29 7.43 25.02 9.33
CA ARG A 29 8.04 24.25 10.40
C ARG A 29 8.11 22.76 10.04
N LEU A 30 7.00 22.20 9.59
CA LEU A 30 6.92 20.79 9.22
C LEU A 30 7.90 20.47 8.08
N ASP A 31 7.91 21.31 7.05
CA ASP A 31 8.80 21.16 5.89
C ASP A 31 10.27 21.20 6.33
N ALA A 32 10.66 22.16 7.17
CA ALA A 32 12.02 22.25 7.70
C ALA A 32 12.43 21.00 8.50
N GLU A 33 11.55 20.54 9.41
CA GLU A 33 11.79 19.35 10.23
C GLU A 33 11.93 18.08 9.37
N VAL A 34 11.04 17.87 8.40
CA VAL A 34 11.07 16.68 7.52
C VAL A 34 12.34 16.64 6.68
N LEU A 35 12.72 17.76 6.05
CA LEU A 35 13.96 17.85 5.28
C LEU A 35 15.19 17.59 6.13
N LEU A 36 15.23 18.11 7.35
CA LEU A 36 16.38 17.89 8.23
C LEU A 36 16.42 16.45 8.73
N CYS A 37 15.29 15.83 9.02
CA CYS A 37 15.20 14.41 9.37
C CYS A 37 15.77 13.52 8.27
N ASP A 38 15.46 13.83 7.00
CA ASP A 38 15.98 13.05 5.86
C ASP A 38 17.50 13.19 5.73
N VAL A 39 18.02 14.39 5.96
CA VAL A 39 19.48 14.63 5.93
C VAL A 39 20.19 13.87 7.03
N LEU A 40 19.62 13.89 8.25
CA LEU A 40 20.23 13.28 9.46
C LEU A 40 19.90 11.78 9.62
N GLY A 41 19.05 11.21 8.75
CA GLY A 41 18.62 9.82 8.87
C GLY A 41 17.89 9.53 10.20
N CYS A 42 17.07 10.45 10.71
CA CYS A 42 16.43 10.34 12.02
C CYS A 42 14.92 10.62 11.96
N ARG A 43 14.19 10.24 13.01
CA ARG A 43 12.76 10.54 13.14
C ARG A 43 12.58 11.97 13.69
N ARG A 44 11.43 12.57 13.44
CA ARG A 44 11.11 13.93 13.92
C ARG A 44 11.24 14.06 15.44
N ILE A 45 10.88 13.03 16.21
CA ILE A 45 11.04 13.05 17.66
C ILE A 45 12.52 13.15 18.08
N ASP A 46 13.40 12.57 17.32
CA ASP A 46 14.83 12.55 17.63
C ASP A 46 15.47 13.94 17.45
N LEU A 47 14.89 14.84 16.63
CA LEU A 47 15.36 16.23 16.50
C LEU A 47 15.28 17.00 17.82
N PHE A 48 14.21 16.77 18.60
CA PHE A 48 14.04 17.44 19.91
C PHE A 48 15.13 17.04 20.93
N MET A 49 15.65 15.83 20.79
CA MET A 49 16.74 15.35 21.64
C MET A 49 18.11 15.85 21.16
N ARG A 50 18.20 16.34 19.92
CA ARG A 50 19.44 16.75 19.25
C ARG A 50 19.54 18.26 19.00
N LEU A 51 18.73 19.09 19.64
CA LEU A 51 18.63 20.53 19.36
C LEU A 51 19.98 21.28 19.43
N GLN A 52 20.89 20.84 20.31
CA GLN A 52 22.21 21.46 20.47
C GLN A 52 23.29 20.76 19.63
N GLN A 53 22.95 19.67 18.93
CA GLN A 53 23.89 18.98 18.04
C GLN A 53 24.28 19.92 16.89
N GLU A 54 25.58 20.01 16.63
CA GLU A 54 26.12 20.71 15.47
C GLU A 54 25.98 19.85 14.23
N LEU A 55 25.65 20.48 13.11
CA LEU A 55 25.59 19.81 11.82
C LEU A 55 26.98 19.75 11.18
N LEU A 56 27.27 18.60 10.59
CA LEU A 56 28.45 18.42 9.78
C LEU A 56 28.40 19.26 8.49
N PRO A 57 29.55 19.65 7.92
CA PRO A 57 29.57 20.42 6.67
C PRO A 57 28.81 19.76 5.52
N GLU A 58 28.85 18.42 5.39
CA GLU A 58 28.13 17.65 4.36
C GLU A 58 26.61 17.67 4.61
N GLU A 59 26.19 17.57 5.87
CA GLU A 59 24.79 17.67 6.26
C GLU A 59 24.22 19.07 5.95
N LEU A 60 24.98 20.11 6.26
CA LEU A 60 24.63 21.49 5.94
C LEU A 60 24.50 21.71 4.44
N LYS A 61 25.43 21.16 3.65
CA LYS A 61 25.41 21.27 2.19
C LYS A 61 24.16 20.60 1.62
N LYS A 62 23.88 19.34 2.00
CA LYS A 62 22.68 18.60 1.57
C LYS A 62 21.39 19.31 2.00
N TYR A 63 21.35 19.76 3.27
CA TYR A 63 20.17 20.46 3.76
C TYR A 63 19.91 21.78 3.04
N ARG A 64 20.95 22.56 2.76
CA ARG A 64 20.83 23.79 1.96
C ARG A 64 20.26 23.53 0.56
N GLU A 65 20.70 22.47 -0.10
CA GLU A 65 20.16 22.06 -1.39
C GLU A 65 18.66 21.77 -1.28
N TYR A 66 18.24 21.00 -0.28
CA TYR A 66 16.85 20.68 0.00
C TYR A 66 16.01 21.94 0.26
N VAL A 67 16.51 22.85 1.08
CA VAL A 67 15.85 24.13 1.39
C VAL A 67 15.64 24.95 0.12
N LEU A 68 16.62 25.03 -0.77
CA LEU A 68 16.50 25.78 -2.03
C LEU A 68 15.46 25.15 -2.97
N ARG A 69 15.45 23.84 -3.08
CA ARG A 69 14.45 23.11 -3.87
C ARG A 69 13.03 23.35 -3.32
N ARG A 70 12.83 23.23 -2.00
CA ARG A 70 11.52 23.49 -1.38
C ARG A 70 11.07 24.93 -1.51
N ALA A 71 11.99 25.89 -1.36
CA ALA A 71 11.73 27.32 -1.59
C ALA A 71 11.32 27.65 -3.03
N ALA A 72 11.69 26.77 -3.99
CA ALA A 72 11.23 26.82 -5.38
C ALA A 72 9.91 26.06 -5.61
N TRP A 73 9.19 25.70 -4.53
CA TRP A 73 7.91 24.98 -4.53
C TRP A 73 7.99 23.56 -5.07
N GLU A 74 9.16 22.91 -5.02
CA GLU A 74 9.21 21.50 -5.31
C GLU A 74 8.51 20.71 -4.20
N PRO A 75 7.66 19.72 -4.54
CA PRO A 75 6.99 18.89 -3.55
C PRO A 75 7.98 18.26 -2.57
N LEU A 76 7.66 18.29 -1.28
CA LEU A 76 8.51 17.74 -0.22
C LEU A 76 8.88 16.27 -0.49
N ALA A 77 7.91 15.49 -0.98
CA ALA A 77 8.09 14.09 -1.32
C ALA A 77 9.10 13.86 -2.47
N TYR A 78 9.18 14.77 -3.45
CA TYR A 78 10.19 14.66 -4.52
C TYR A 78 11.58 15.03 -4.06
N ILE A 79 11.69 15.95 -3.09
CA ILE A 79 12.98 16.32 -2.50
C ILE A 79 13.57 15.16 -1.71
N THR A 80 12.73 14.48 -0.89
CA THR A 80 13.13 13.32 -0.08
C THR A 80 13.13 12.01 -0.87
N GLY A 81 12.48 11.99 -2.04
CA GLY A 81 12.34 10.80 -2.89
C GLY A 81 11.34 9.77 -2.37
N ARG A 82 10.58 10.08 -1.32
CA ARG A 82 9.69 9.12 -0.66
C ARG A 82 8.44 9.76 -0.07
N LYS A 83 7.38 8.95 0.04
CA LYS A 83 6.09 9.30 0.64
C LYS A 83 5.54 8.12 1.44
N ALA A 84 5.14 8.37 2.67
CA ALA A 84 4.37 7.39 3.44
C ALA A 84 2.96 7.25 2.86
N PHE A 85 2.47 6.03 2.75
CA PHE A 85 1.12 5.68 2.34
C PHE A 85 0.70 4.41 3.09
N LEU A 86 -0.38 4.48 3.86
CA LEU A 86 -0.71 3.50 4.89
C LEU A 86 0.51 3.27 5.83
N GLN A 87 0.89 2.02 6.03
CA GLN A 87 2.03 1.64 6.88
C GLN A 87 3.36 1.47 6.13
N TRP A 88 3.40 1.80 4.84
CA TRP A 88 4.58 1.63 3.99
C TRP A 88 5.11 2.95 3.47
N GLU A 89 6.37 2.93 3.09
CA GLU A 89 7.04 4.03 2.42
C GLU A 89 7.19 3.71 0.93
N PHE A 90 6.70 4.60 0.08
CA PHE A 90 6.78 4.50 -1.38
C PHE A 90 7.84 5.44 -1.92
N LYS A 91 8.66 4.96 -2.84
CA LYS A 91 9.50 5.81 -3.68
C LYS A 91 8.59 6.66 -4.58
N VAL A 92 8.91 7.95 -4.66
CA VAL A 92 8.22 8.89 -5.55
C VAL A 92 9.25 9.77 -6.28
N THR A 93 8.91 10.14 -7.50
CA THR A 93 9.72 11.02 -8.36
C THR A 93 8.78 11.95 -9.13
N PRO A 94 9.28 12.97 -9.81
CA PRO A 94 8.44 13.83 -10.67
C PRO A 94 7.68 13.09 -11.80
N ALA A 95 7.89 11.79 -11.97
CA ALA A 95 7.17 10.97 -12.93
C ALA A 95 5.80 10.47 -12.42
N VAL A 96 5.49 10.59 -11.13
CA VAL A 96 4.27 10.05 -10.51
C VAL A 96 3.58 11.08 -9.64
N LEU A 97 2.26 11.00 -9.53
CA LEU A 97 1.50 11.74 -8.54
C LEU A 97 1.98 11.33 -7.13
N VAL A 98 2.14 12.30 -6.25
CA VAL A 98 2.43 12.02 -4.82
C VAL A 98 1.22 11.35 -4.19
N PRO A 99 1.32 10.12 -3.62
CA PRO A 99 0.21 9.44 -2.96
C PRO A 99 -0.48 10.34 -1.92
N ARG A 100 -1.83 10.37 -1.97
CA ARG A 100 -2.66 11.22 -1.10
C ARG A 100 -3.24 10.43 0.06
N PRO A 101 -3.39 11.03 1.25
CA PRO A 101 -4.02 10.35 2.40
C PRO A 101 -5.47 9.90 2.11
N GLU A 102 -6.21 10.66 1.29
CA GLU A 102 -7.58 10.35 0.90
C GLU A 102 -7.67 9.03 0.13
N THR A 103 -6.64 8.71 -0.67
CA THR A 103 -6.53 7.46 -1.43
C THR A 103 -6.37 6.24 -0.52
N GLU A 104 -5.87 6.40 0.71
CA GLU A 104 -5.76 5.32 1.69
C GLU A 104 -7.13 4.73 2.03
N LEU A 105 -8.18 5.58 2.08
CA LEU A 105 -9.55 5.15 2.32
C LEU A 105 -10.08 4.21 1.24
N LEU A 106 -9.73 4.47 -0.03
CA LEU A 106 -10.11 3.59 -1.14
C LEU A 106 -9.54 2.18 -0.95
N VAL A 107 -8.25 2.09 -0.57
CA VAL A 107 -7.60 0.81 -0.26
C VAL A 107 -8.28 0.13 0.94
N GLU A 108 -8.56 0.86 2.02
CA GLU A 108 -9.23 0.35 3.21
C GLU A 108 -10.58 -0.26 2.88
N LYS A 109 -11.42 0.45 2.12
CA LYS A 109 -12.74 -0.03 1.72
C LYS A 109 -12.68 -1.25 0.81
N LEU A 110 -11.73 -1.30 -0.13
CA LEU A 110 -11.51 -2.48 -0.98
C LEU A 110 -11.09 -3.70 -0.17
N VAL A 111 -10.20 -3.53 0.80
CA VAL A 111 -9.79 -4.60 1.71
C VAL A 111 -10.98 -5.08 2.54
N GLN A 112 -11.78 -4.16 3.08
CA GLN A 112 -12.99 -4.50 3.82
C GLN A 112 -13.99 -5.28 2.95
N CYS A 113 -14.16 -4.90 1.68
CA CYS A 113 -14.98 -5.63 0.71
C CYS A 113 -14.52 -7.08 0.51
N CYS A 114 -13.20 -7.28 0.43
CA CYS A 114 -12.61 -8.58 0.14
C CYS A 114 -12.56 -9.51 1.35
N THR A 115 -12.38 -8.98 2.54
CA THR A 115 -12.09 -9.75 3.75
C THR A 115 -13.18 -9.67 4.80
N GLY A 116 -14.10 -8.72 4.71
CA GLY A 116 -15.05 -8.38 5.78
C GLY A 116 -14.41 -7.73 7.01
N LYS A 117 -13.10 -7.41 6.97
CA LYS A 117 -12.32 -6.92 8.11
C LYS A 117 -11.77 -5.52 7.87
N SER A 118 -11.66 -4.72 8.93
CA SER A 118 -10.94 -3.44 8.89
C SER A 118 -9.42 -3.64 8.86
N LEU A 119 -8.67 -2.61 8.44
CA LEU A 119 -7.20 -2.64 8.49
C LEU A 119 -6.68 -2.93 9.89
N THR A 120 -7.27 -2.30 10.92
CA THR A 120 -6.90 -2.53 12.32
C THR A 120 -7.07 -4.00 12.75
N GLN A 121 -8.12 -4.67 12.25
CA GLN A 121 -8.32 -6.10 12.51
C GLN A 121 -7.26 -6.95 11.81
N LEU A 122 -6.95 -6.65 10.56
CA LEU A 122 -5.91 -7.36 9.81
C LEU A 122 -4.51 -7.14 10.41
N GLU A 123 -4.20 -5.94 10.87
CA GLU A 123 -2.94 -5.64 11.56
C GLU A 123 -2.79 -6.43 12.86
N LYS A 124 -3.87 -6.53 13.65
CA LYS A 124 -3.88 -7.36 14.86
C LYS A 124 -3.66 -8.83 14.53
N GLU A 125 -4.33 -9.35 13.51
CA GLU A 125 -4.14 -10.73 13.06
C GLU A 125 -2.70 -10.98 12.57
N ALA A 126 -2.16 -10.07 11.74
CA ALA A 126 -0.79 -10.17 11.26
C ALA A 126 0.23 -10.12 12.40
N PHE A 127 0.01 -9.24 13.41
CA PHE A 127 0.84 -9.19 14.61
C PHE A 127 0.84 -10.52 15.35
N TRP A 128 -0.35 -11.10 15.59
CA TRP A 128 -0.45 -12.36 16.31
C TRP A 128 0.10 -13.54 15.50
N ARG A 129 -0.09 -13.57 14.16
CA ARG A 129 0.54 -14.59 13.29
C ARG A 129 2.06 -14.55 13.39
N LYS A 130 2.66 -13.35 13.34
CA LYS A 130 4.09 -13.19 13.52
C LYS A 130 4.55 -13.67 14.89
N LYS A 131 3.80 -13.35 15.95
CA LYS A 131 4.10 -13.81 17.32
C LYS A 131 3.99 -15.32 17.45
N ALA A 132 2.99 -15.93 16.83
CA ALA A 132 2.84 -17.39 16.79
C ALA A 132 4.02 -18.07 16.09
N GLU A 133 4.45 -17.54 14.95
CA GLU A 133 5.60 -18.05 14.20
C GLU A 133 6.90 -17.92 15.00
N GLU A 134 7.15 -16.75 15.62
CA GLU A 134 8.30 -16.54 16.50
C GLU A 134 8.31 -17.53 17.69
N ALA A 135 7.15 -17.74 18.31
CA ALA A 135 7.00 -18.66 19.44
C ALA A 135 7.18 -20.12 19.00
N LYS A 136 6.64 -20.51 17.83
CA LYS A 136 6.84 -21.83 17.23
C LYS A 136 8.31 -22.12 17.00
N ASN A 137 9.01 -21.22 16.32
CA ASN A 137 10.44 -21.35 16.05
C ASN A 137 11.27 -21.44 17.35
N ALA A 138 10.86 -20.74 18.41
CA ALA A 138 11.51 -20.84 19.70
C ALA A 138 11.25 -22.19 20.38
N ALA A 139 10.02 -22.71 20.32
CA ALA A 139 9.67 -24.02 20.85
C ALA A 139 10.43 -25.14 20.14
N GLU A 140 10.51 -25.12 18.81
CA GLU A 140 11.25 -26.09 18.01
C GLU A 140 12.76 -26.10 18.37
N LYS A 141 13.36 -24.91 18.55
CA LYS A 141 14.77 -24.82 19.01
C LYS A 141 14.99 -25.42 20.39
N VAL A 142 14.11 -25.12 21.34
CA VAL A 142 14.18 -25.68 22.70
C VAL A 142 13.99 -27.19 22.65
N LYS A 143 13.02 -27.68 21.90
CA LYS A 143 12.77 -29.11 21.69
C LYS A 143 14.00 -29.84 21.13
N ALA A 144 14.66 -29.27 20.10
CA ALA A 144 15.87 -29.85 19.52
C ALA A 144 17.04 -29.92 20.53
N VAL A 145 17.28 -28.81 21.26
CA VAL A 145 18.37 -28.76 22.28
C VAL A 145 18.06 -29.69 23.44
N SER A 146 16.82 -29.75 23.91
CA SER A 146 16.41 -30.62 25.01
C SER A 146 16.50 -32.11 24.61
N ALA A 147 16.16 -32.47 23.36
CA ALA A 147 16.29 -33.84 22.86
C ALA A 147 17.75 -34.30 22.82
N GLU A 148 18.70 -33.39 22.52
CA GLU A 148 20.14 -33.73 22.54
C GLU A 148 20.64 -33.92 23.98
N LYS A 149 20.28 -33.00 24.90
CA LYS A 149 20.65 -33.09 26.30
C LYS A 149 20.04 -34.28 27.03
N LEU A 150 18.79 -34.64 26.72
CA LEU A 150 18.10 -35.81 27.31
C LEU A 150 18.74 -37.15 26.91
N LYS A 151 19.51 -37.19 25.80
CA LYS A 151 20.25 -38.43 25.41
C LYS A 151 21.44 -38.71 26.33
N GLU A 152 22.01 -37.67 26.93
CA GLU A 152 23.22 -37.77 27.75
C GLU A 152 22.91 -37.67 29.26
N GLU A 153 21.70 -37.19 29.64
CA GLU A 153 21.30 -36.98 31.03
C GLU A 153 20.76 -38.25 31.67
N THR A 154 21.36 -38.62 32.79
CA THR A 154 20.97 -39.80 33.60
C THR A 154 20.22 -39.44 34.87
N ASP A 155 20.18 -38.15 35.19
CA ASP A 155 19.48 -37.63 36.39
C ASP A 155 18.00 -37.32 36.05
N PRO A 156 17.03 -38.05 36.65
CA PRO A 156 15.60 -37.90 36.36
C PRO A 156 15.04 -36.50 36.74
N GLU A 157 15.60 -35.83 37.72
CA GLU A 157 15.11 -34.49 38.11
C GLU A 157 15.52 -33.46 37.06
N LYS A 158 16.74 -33.53 36.52
CA LYS A 158 17.18 -32.66 35.42
C LYS A 158 16.47 -32.95 34.12
N ALA A 159 16.19 -34.22 33.80
CA ALA A 159 15.40 -34.58 32.64
C ALA A 159 13.99 -33.98 32.70
N ALA A 160 13.33 -34.00 33.89
CA ALA A 160 12.04 -33.39 34.08
C ALA A 160 12.02 -31.87 33.84
N VAL A 161 13.09 -31.14 34.21
CA VAL A 161 13.21 -29.69 33.97
C VAL A 161 13.24 -29.40 32.48
N TRP A 162 13.97 -30.16 31.68
CA TRP A 162 14.00 -29.95 30.22
C TRP A 162 12.66 -30.29 29.56
N GLN A 163 11.95 -31.30 30.03
CA GLN A 163 10.62 -31.65 29.53
C GLN A 163 9.61 -30.55 29.86
N GLN A 164 9.67 -29.98 31.07
CA GLN A 164 8.80 -28.88 31.45
C GLN A 164 9.07 -27.61 30.62
N GLU A 165 10.34 -27.28 30.34
CA GLU A 165 10.67 -26.11 29.52
C GLU A 165 10.14 -26.24 28.08
N VAL A 166 10.18 -27.45 27.50
CA VAL A 166 9.56 -27.72 26.19
C VAL A 166 8.06 -27.51 26.24
N ALA A 167 7.38 -28.06 27.24
CA ALA A 167 5.93 -27.95 27.41
C ALA A 167 5.49 -26.48 27.59
N ASP A 168 6.23 -25.69 28.37
CA ASP A 168 5.95 -24.28 28.58
C ASP A 168 6.08 -23.49 27.28
N ARG A 169 7.09 -23.78 26.45
CA ARG A 169 7.27 -23.12 25.14
C ARG A 169 6.20 -23.53 24.14
N GLU A 170 5.80 -24.78 24.10
CA GLU A 170 4.70 -25.25 23.25
C GLU A 170 3.37 -24.61 23.65
N THR A 171 3.12 -24.43 24.95
CA THR A 171 1.93 -23.71 25.45
C THR A 171 1.90 -22.25 24.98
N VAL A 172 3.02 -21.53 25.12
CA VAL A 172 3.13 -20.13 24.64
C VAL A 172 2.88 -20.04 23.12
N ALA A 173 3.40 -21.00 22.35
CA ALA A 173 3.18 -21.05 20.91
C ALA A 173 1.71 -21.32 20.56
N ALA A 174 1.06 -22.23 21.27
CA ALA A 174 -0.35 -22.56 21.09
C ALA A 174 -1.27 -21.36 21.42
N GLU A 175 -1.04 -20.68 22.54
CA GLU A 175 -1.79 -19.45 22.90
C GLU A 175 -1.64 -18.33 21.85
N ALA A 176 -0.42 -18.14 21.32
CA ALA A 176 -0.19 -17.15 20.28
C ALA A 176 -0.89 -17.54 18.96
N ALA A 177 -0.93 -18.84 18.61
CA ALA A 177 -1.64 -19.34 17.45
C ALA A 177 -3.17 -19.17 17.58
N GLU A 178 -3.74 -19.46 18.74
CA GLU A 178 -5.16 -19.24 19.02
C GLU A 178 -5.55 -17.77 18.83
N ARG A 179 -4.76 -16.84 19.39
CA ARG A 179 -4.98 -15.40 19.20
C ARG A 179 -4.84 -14.94 17.73
N ALA A 180 -4.07 -15.68 16.95
CA ALA A 180 -3.94 -15.46 15.50
C ALA A 180 -5.08 -16.08 14.67
N GLY A 181 -5.99 -16.85 15.30
CA GLY A 181 -7.02 -17.63 14.60
C GLY A 181 -6.43 -18.76 13.76
N MET A 182 -5.24 -19.25 14.11
CA MET A 182 -4.57 -20.38 13.45
C MET A 182 -4.96 -21.67 14.16
N VAL A 183 -5.24 -22.73 13.37
CA VAL A 183 -5.37 -24.07 13.91
C VAL A 183 -3.97 -24.64 14.07
N TRP A 184 -3.61 -25.02 15.30
CA TRP A 184 -2.35 -25.68 15.61
C TRP A 184 -2.54 -27.19 15.45
N GLU A 185 -1.95 -27.78 14.43
CA GLU A 185 -1.85 -29.23 14.34
C GLU A 185 -0.76 -29.69 15.31
N THR A 186 -1.17 -30.32 16.42
CA THR A 186 -0.24 -31.07 17.29
C THR A 186 0.04 -32.42 16.65
N ASP A 187 1.29 -32.89 16.71
CA ASP A 187 1.78 -34.16 16.16
C ASP A 187 1.09 -35.44 16.70
N SER A 188 -0.15 -35.35 17.17
CA SER A 188 -0.89 -36.50 17.73
C SER A 188 -1.71 -37.32 16.72
N ASP A 189 -1.79 -36.90 15.43
CA ASP A 189 -2.56 -37.61 14.40
C ASP A 189 -1.73 -38.05 13.20
N SER A 190 -0.61 -38.76 13.50
CA SER A 190 0.09 -39.52 12.47
C SER A 190 -0.44 -40.96 12.46
N HIS A 191 -1.51 -41.26 11.73
CA HIS A 191 -1.81 -42.58 11.15
C HIS A 191 -3.00 -42.50 10.19
N SER A 192 -2.71 -42.33 8.89
CA SER A 192 -3.39 -43.06 7.81
C SER A 192 -2.71 -42.71 6.47
N GLU A 193 -1.75 -43.53 6.11
CA GLU A 193 -1.25 -43.59 4.73
C GLU A 193 -2.30 -44.30 3.86
N GLY A 194 -2.77 -43.60 2.83
CA GLY A 194 -3.48 -44.17 1.68
C GLY A 194 -2.57 -44.07 0.44
N PRO A 195 -2.55 -45.02 -0.48
CA PRO A 195 -1.49 -45.19 -1.47
C PRO A 195 -1.58 -44.11 -2.58
N ALA A 196 -0.40 -43.64 -3.00
CA ALA A 196 -0.19 -42.77 -4.15
C ALA A 196 -0.52 -43.53 -5.45
N GLU A 197 -1.43 -42.93 -6.26
CA GLU A 197 -1.59 -43.33 -7.66
C GLU A 197 -0.71 -42.46 -8.57
N ASP A 198 0.10 -43.13 -9.34
CA ASP A 198 0.93 -42.58 -10.43
C ASP A 198 0.07 -41.87 -11.48
N SER A 199 0.44 -40.68 -11.86
CA SER A 199 -0.02 -39.99 -13.07
C SER A 199 1.13 -39.29 -13.79
N PRO A 200 1.18 -39.35 -15.13
CA PRO A 200 2.38 -39.15 -15.92
C PRO A 200 2.76 -37.70 -16.13
N VAL A 201 4.06 -37.51 -16.23
CA VAL A 201 4.75 -36.27 -16.60
C VAL A 201 4.24 -35.74 -17.93
N ALA A 202 3.63 -34.56 -17.97
CA ALA A 202 3.29 -33.80 -19.16
C ALA A 202 4.21 -32.60 -19.34
N ASP A 203 4.66 -32.50 -20.56
CA ASP A 203 5.61 -31.61 -21.18
C ASP A 203 5.36 -30.08 -20.89
N LYS A 204 6.44 -29.39 -20.54
CA LYS A 204 6.46 -27.93 -20.30
C LYS A 204 6.65 -27.20 -21.61
N THR A 205 5.59 -26.72 -22.22
CA THR A 205 5.65 -25.57 -23.16
C THR A 205 4.24 -24.97 -23.30
N ASP A 206 3.93 -23.96 -22.54
CA ASP A 206 3.20 -22.75 -22.96
C ASP A 206 2.96 -21.86 -21.71
N GLY A 207 3.34 -20.60 -21.79
CA GLY A 207 3.23 -19.65 -20.69
C GLY A 207 1.79 -19.22 -20.34
N ARG A 208 0.95 -20.18 -19.95
CA ARG A 208 -0.37 -19.92 -19.35
C ARG A 208 -0.25 -20.10 -17.83
N PRO A 209 -0.72 -19.15 -17.03
CA PRO A 209 -0.90 -19.42 -15.61
C PRO A 209 -1.95 -20.52 -15.43
N GLU A 210 -1.55 -21.60 -14.80
CA GLU A 210 -2.42 -22.73 -14.47
C GLU A 210 -3.63 -22.25 -13.65
N THR A 211 -4.81 -22.67 -14.07
CA THR A 211 -6.10 -22.48 -13.42
C THR A 211 -6.16 -23.30 -12.13
N GLY A 212 -5.72 -22.70 -11.03
CA GLY A 212 -5.71 -23.37 -9.71
C GLY A 212 -5.59 -22.41 -8.53
N ASN A 213 -5.33 -21.12 -8.76
CA ASN A 213 -5.21 -20.13 -7.67
C ASN A 213 -6.51 -19.36 -7.52
N THR A 214 -7.22 -19.57 -6.42
CA THR A 214 -8.46 -18.88 -6.02
C THR A 214 -8.26 -17.42 -5.60
N GLY A 215 -7.07 -16.86 -5.79
CA GLY A 215 -6.70 -15.50 -5.40
C GLY A 215 -7.38 -14.41 -6.22
N ILE A 216 -7.63 -13.27 -5.59
CA ILE A 216 -8.25 -12.08 -6.19
C ILE A 216 -7.32 -11.48 -7.25
N SER A 217 -7.84 -11.26 -8.47
CA SER A 217 -7.14 -10.55 -9.54
C SER A 217 -7.56 -9.07 -9.56
N ILE A 218 -6.57 -8.16 -9.52
CA ILE A 218 -6.76 -6.72 -9.41
C ILE A 218 -6.15 -6.03 -10.61
N LEU A 219 -6.86 -5.10 -11.22
CA LEU A 219 -6.36 -4.18 -12.21
C LEU A 219 -6.36 -2.77 -11.62
N ASP A 220 -5.24 -2.08 -11.69
CA ASP A 220 -5.08 -0.67 -11.31
C ASP A 220 -4.74 0.16 -12.56
N ILE A 221 -5.66 1.04 -12.95
CA ILE A 221 -5.52 1.88 -14.15
C ILE A 221 -5.06 3.27 -13.74
N GLY A 222 -3.95 3.74 -14.31
CA GLY A 222 -3.26 4.95 -13.87
C GLY A 222 -2.52 4.71 -12.55
N THR A 223 -1.76 3.61 -12.48
CA THR A 223 -1.17 3.12 -11.23
C THR A 223 -0.18 4.09 -10.58
N GLY A 224 0.44 4.99 -11.35
CA GLY A 224 1.42 5.96 -10.85
C GLY A 224 2.58 5.28 -10.12
N SER A 225 2.74 5.57 -8.84
CA SER A 225 3.75 4.94 -7.96
C SER A 225 3.43 3.50 -7.58
N GLY A 226 2.25 2.98 -7.95
CA GLY A 226 1.74 1.69 -7.52
C GLY A 226 1.07 1.70 -6.15
N ALA A 227 0.84 2.86 -5.54
CA ALA A 227 0.41 2.98 -4.15
C ALA A 227 -0.87 2.17 -3.84
N ILE A 228 -1.89 2.23 -4.70
CA ILE A 228 -3.14 1.48 -4.51
C ILE A 228 -2.90 -0.01 -4.67
N LEU A 229 -2.43 -0.44 -5.85
CA LEU A 229 -2.29 -1.86 -6.16
C LEU A 229 -1.36 -2.58 -5.21
N LEU A 230 -0.16 -2.03 -4.99
CA LEU A 230 0.84 -2.72 -4.17
C LEU A 230 0.41 -2.81 -2.71
N SER A 231 -0.31 -1.81 -2.19
CA SER A 231 -0.91 -1.88 -0.85
C SER A 231 -1.99 -2.95 -0.77
N LEU A 232 -2.87 -3.06 -1.78
CA LEU A 232 -3.85 -4.14 -1.87
C LEU A 232 -3.17 -5.50 -1.89
N LEU A 233 -2.11 -5.67 -2.68
CA LEU A 233 -1.36 -6.93 -2.72
C LEU A 233 -0.68 -7.26 -1.37
N LYS A 234 -0.23 -6.28 -0.62
CA LYS A 234 0.32 -6.47 0.74
C LYS A 234 -0.74 -6.94 1.73
N LEU A 235 -1.94 -6.38 1.63
CA LEU A 235 -3.06 -6.64 2.56
C LEU A 235 -3.86 -7.89 2.18
N LEU A 236 -3.76 -8.34 0.92
CA LEU A 236 -4.42 -9.51 0.36
C LEU A 236 -3.35 -10.49 -0.17
N PRO A 237 -2.77 -11.35 0.67
CA PRO A 237 -1.59 -12.17 0.31
C PRO A 237 -1.78 -13.06 -0.91
N ASP A 238 -2.99 -13.61 -1.12
CA ASP A 238 -3.30 -14.51 -2.24
C ASP A 238 -3.70 -13.77 -3.53
N SER A 239 -3.68 -12.43 -3.52
CA SER A 239 -4.05 -11.62 -4.67
C SER A 239 -2.89 -11.42 -5.64
N ARG A 240 -3.23 -11.12 -6.89
CA ARG A 240 -2.31 -10.77 -7.97
C ARG A 240 -2.81 -9.52 -8.69
N GLY A 241 -1.91 -8.75 -9.28
CA GLY A 241 -2.28 -7.46 -9.86
C GLY A 241 -1.64 -7.13 -11.18
N LEU A 242 -2.37 -6.40 -12.01
CA LEU A 242 -1.87 -5.75 -13.21
C LEU A 242 -1.89 -4.23 -12.98
N ALA A 243 -0.72 -3.62 -13.00
CA ALA A 243 -0.51 -2.17 -12.96
C ALA A 243 -0.48 -1.63 -14.39
N VAL A 244 -1.37 -0.71 -14.70
CA VAL A 244 -1.44 -0.06 -16.01
C VAL A 244 -1.19 1.43 -15.85
N ASP A 245 -0.31 1.98 -16.70
CA ASP A 245 -0.06 3.42 -16.79
C ASP A 245 0.35 3.80 -18.20
N ILE A 246 0.06 5.02 -18.60
CA ILE A 246 0.50 5.56 -19.89
C ILE A 246 2.00 5.91 -19.87
N SER A 247 2.53 6.28 -18.70
CA SER A 247 3.93 6.66 -18.47
C SER A 247 4.81 5.45 -18.19
N ALA A 248 5.81 5.23 -19.01
CA ALA A 248 6.84 4.21 -18.76
C ALA A 248 7.68 4.54 -17.52
N GLU A 249 7.89 5.82 -17.25
CA GLU A 249 8.62 6.33 -16.09
C GLU A 249 7.83 6.05 -14.79
N ALA A 250 6.49 6.22 -14.80
CA ALA A 250 5.64 5.87 -13.68
C ALA A 250 5.70 4.37 -13.40
N LEU A 251 5.61 3.54 -14.44
CA LEU A 251 5.76 2.08 -14.29
C LEU A 251 7.13 1.66 -13.76
N ALA A 252 8.19 2.39 -14.10
CA ALA A 252 9.52 2.13 -13.52
C ALA A 252 9.53 2.37 -12.01
N VAL A 253 8.93 3.47 -11.53
CA VAL A 253 8.76 3.75 -10.10
C VAL A 253 7.90 2.67 -9.42
N ALA A 254 6.77 2.28 -10.02
CA ALA A 254 5.90 1.24 -9.48
C ALA A 254 6.61 -0.12 -9.38
N LYS A 255 7.46 -0.49 -10.35
CA LYS A 255 8.28 -1.71 -10.30
C LYS A 255 9.28 -1.69 -9.15
N GLU A 256 9.96 -0.56 -8.93
CA GLU A 256 10.87 -0.42 -7.80
C GLU A 256 10.11 -0.54 -6.46
N ASN A 257 8.94 0.10 -6.34
CA ASN A 257 8.09 -0.03 -5.16
C ASN A 257 7.60 -1.46 -4.95
N ALA A 258 7.25 -2.19 -6.01
CA ALA A 258 6.86 -3.61 -5.89
C ALA A 258 7.99 -4.49 -5.34
N ALA A 259 9.22 -4.22 -5.78
CA ALA A 259 10.41 -4.90 -5.26
C ALA A 259 10.68 -4.55 -3.79
N LEU A 260 10.61 -3.25 -3.43
CA LEU A 260 10.79 -2.77 -2.05
C LEU A 260 9.75 -3.36 -1.09
N LEU A 261 8.51 -3.52 -1.56
CA LEU A 261 7.42 -4.09 -0.76
C LEU A 261 7.36 -5.62 -0.81
N GLY A 262 8.18 -6.29 -1.63
CA GLY A 262 8.20 -7.75 -1.73
C GLY A 262 6.93 -8.35 -2.34
N VAL A 263 6.36 -7.70 -3.37
CA VAL A 263 5.16 -8.15 -4.11
C VAL A 263 5.39 -8.22 -5.63
N ALA A 264 6.65 -8.10 -6.07
CA ALA A 264 7.00 -8.07 -7.48
C ALA A 264 6.68 -9.39 -8.21
N ASP A 265 6.72 -10.51 -7.52
CA ASP A 265 6.42 -11.86 -8.03
C ASP A 265 4.98 -12.07 -8.47
N ARG A 266 4.06 -11.24 -7.97
CA ARG A 266 2.62 -11.29 -8.26
C ARG A 266 2.05 -9.97 -8.78
N THR A 267 2.95 -9.12 -9.32
CA THR A 267 2.60 -7.83 -9.95
C THR A 267 3.10 -7.80 -11.40
N TRP A 268 2.21 -7.56 -12.34
CA TRP A 268 2.55 -7.31 -13.74
C TRP A 268 2.38 -5.83 -14.07
N PHE A 269 3.14 -5.35 -15.04
CA PHE A 269 3.18 -3.94 -15.41
C PHE A 269 3.00 -3.82 -16.93
N LEU A 270 2.05 -2.99 -17.36
CA LEU A 270 1.70 -2.79 -18.75
C LEU A 270 1.61 -1.30 -19.08
N GLN A 271 2.45 -0.84 -19.98
CA GLN A 271 2.30 0.52 -20.52
C GLN A 271 1.12 0.54 -21.48
N SER A 272 0.08 1.33 -21.15
CA SER A 272 -1.15 1.41 -21.93
C SER A 272 -1.88 2.73 -21.66
N ASP A 273 -2.46 3.32 -22.69
CA ASP A 273 -3.47 4.36 -22.54
C ASP A 273 -4.79 3.66 -22.20
N PHE A 274 -5.13 3.65 -20.91
CA PHE A 274 -6.25 2.90 -20.33
C PHE A 274 -6.27 1.45 -20.83
N TRP A 275 -7.30 1.06 -21.58
CA TRP A 275 -7.54 -0.29 -22.06
C TRP A 275 -6.76 -0.68 -23.33
N SER A 276 -6.15 0.27 -24.02
CA SER A 276 -5.67 0.12 -25.40
C SER A 276 -4.76 -1.10 -25.65
N ARG A 277 -4.01 -1.54 -24.63
CA ARG A 277 -3.12 -2.70 -24.69
C ARG A 277 -3.49 -3.80 -23.68
N VAL A 278 -4.55 -3.60 -22.91
CA VAL A 278 -5.05 -4.67 -21.99
C VAL A 278 -5.67 -5.77 -22.87
N PRO A 279 -5.27 -7.05 -22.70
CA PRO A 279 -5.79 -8.13 -23.53
C PRO A 279 -7.32 -8.21 -23.43
N ALA A 280 -8.01 -8.26 -24.57
CA ALA A 280 -9.48 -8.20 -24.66
C ALA A 280 -10.21 -9.29 -23.85
N ARG A 281 -9.54 -10.41 -23.53
CA ARG A 281 -10.11 -11.51 -22.74
C ARG A 281 -9.71 -11.44 -21.25
N ALA A 282 -8.88 -10.49 -20.86
CA ALA A 282 -8.48 -10.34 -19.47
C ALA A 282 -9.67 -9.85 -18.64
N GLN A 283 -9.95 -10.55 -17.53
CA GLN A 283 -11.01 -10.20 -16.59
C GLN A 283 -10.48 -10.18 -15.16
N PHE A 284 -10.94 -9.23 -14.39
CA PHE A 284 -10.48 -8.96 -13.04
C PHE A 284 -11.62 -9.01 -12.02
N ASP A 285 -11.30 -9.40 -10.80
CA ASP A 285 -12.22 -9.36 -9.66
C ASP A 285 -12.42 -7.92 -9.18
N ILE A 286 -11.37 -7.10 -9.28
CA ILE A 286 -11.37 -5.69 -8.92
C ILE A 286 -10.72 -4.89 -10.04
N VAL A 287 -11.39 -3.83 -10.47
CA VAL A 287 -10.81 -2.76 -11.28
C VAL A 287 -10.81 -1.50 -10.44
N VAL A 288 -9.64 -0.97 -10.16
CA VAL A 288 -9.47 0.24 -9.35
C VAL A 288 -8.75 1.30 -10.15
N SER A 289 -9.07 2.56 -9.88
CA SER A 289 -8.36 3.70 -10.47
C SER A 289 -8.49 4.95 -9.59
N ASN A 290 -7.40 5.69 -9.47
CA ASN A 290 -7.40 7.10 -9.12
C ASN A 290 -6.96 7.87 -10.36
N PRO A 291 -7.86 8.12 -11.32
CA PRO A 291 -7.52 8.74 -12.58
C PRO A 291 -7.42 10.26 -12.43
N PRO A 292 -6.85 10.99 -13.40
CA PRO A 292 -6.85 12.44 -13.39
C PRO A 292 -8.30 12.95 -13.48
N TYR A 293 -8.66 13.83 -12.52
CA TYR A 293 -10.04 14.30 -12.33
C TYR A 293 -10.17 15.83 -12.21
N ILE A 294 -9.08 16.58 -12.32
CA ILE A 294 -9.11 18.04 -12.15
C ILE A 294 -9.49 18.67 -13.49
N PRO A 295 -10.53 19.51 -13.55
CA PRO A 295 -10.84 20.24 -14.77
C PRO A 295 -9.64 21.10 -15.21
N ALA A 296 -9.31 21.07 -16.51
CA ALA A 296 -8.11 21.68 -17.06
C ALA A 296 -7.93 23.16 -16.67
N GLN A 297 -9.04 23.92 -16.64
CA GLN A 297 -9.02 25.35 -16.27
C GLN A 297 -8.73 25.58 -14.77
N VAL A 298 -8.85 24.58 -13.92
CA VAL A 298 -8.62 24.68 -12.47
C VAL A 298 -7.15 24.42 -12.12
N ILE A 299 -6.42 23.69 -12.96
CA ILE A 299 -5.04 23.26 -12.67
C ILE A 299 -4.12 24.45 -12.34
N CYS A 300 -4.25 25.56 -13.07
CA CYS A 300 -3.44 26.76 -12.81
C CYS A 300 -3.74 27.48 -11.47
N THR A 301 -4.84 27.13 -10.81
CA THR A 301 -5.25 27.70 -9.51
C THR A 301 -4.86 26.82 -8.31
N LEU A 302 -4.35 25.61 -8.57
CA LEU A 302 -3.92 24.69 -7.52
C LEU A 302 -2.73 25.26 -6.73
N ALA A 303 -2.43 24.66 -5.58
CA ALA A 303 -1.22 24.94 -4.83
C ALA A 303 0.02 24.78 -5.71
N ARG A 304 1.00 25.66 -5.54
CA ARG A 304 2.17 25.74 -6.42
C ARG A 304 3.00 24.47 -6.48
N ASP A 305 3.05 23.72 -5.40
CA ASP A 305 3.72 22.42 -5.35
C ASP A 305 2.93 21.34 -6.10
N VAL A 306 1.59 21.35 -6.03
CA VAL A 306 0.73 20.47 -6.83
C VAL A 306 0.90 20.74 -8.34
N GLN A 307 1.05 22.00 -8.73
CA GLN A 307 1.33 22.36 -10.13
C GLN A 307 2.68 21.84 -10.65
N ARG A 308 3.57 21.36 -9.77
CA ARG A 308 4.85 20.74 -10.11
C ARG A 308 4.72 19.22 -10.35
N GLU A 309 3.58 18.65 -10.02
CA GLU A 309 3.31 17.23 -10.28
C GLU A 309 3.00 16.99 -11.77
N PRO A 310 3.09 15.74 -12.27
CA PRO A 310 2.89 15.47 -13.71
C PRO A 310 1.52 15.94 -14.18
N HIS A 311 1.48 16.83 -15.15
CA HIS A 311 0.24 17.38 -15.70
C HIS A 311 -0.75 16.28 -16.16
N PRO A 312 -0.32 15.19 -16.85
CA PRO A 312 -1.22 14.12 -17.25
C PRO A 312 -1.87 13.37 -16.07
N ALA A 313 -1.28 13.44 -14.86
CA ALA A 313 -1.84 12.83 -13.66
C ALA A 313 -2.88 13.74 -12.95
N LEU A 314 -2.99 15.00 -13.37
CA LEU A 314 -3.93 15.99 -12.81
C LEU A 314 -5.11 16.25 -13.76
N ASP A 315 -4.84 16.34 -15.06
CA ASP A 315 -5.77 16.85 -16.09
C ASP A 315 -6.85 15.82 -16.46
N GLY A 316 -8.05 16.04 -15.94
CA GLY A 316 -9.26 15.25 -16.24
C GLY A 316 -10.06 15.76 -17.43
N GLY A 317 -9.53 16.72 -18.22
CA GLY A 317 -10.24 17.34 -19.35
C GLY A 317 -11.10 18.52 -18.94
N ALA A 318 -12.08 18.86 -19.78
CA ALA A 318 -12.86 20.09 -19.63
C ALA A 318 -13.70 20.13 -18.34
N ASP A 319 -14.29 19.00 -17.95
CA ASP A 319 -15.14 18.85 -16.77
C ASP A 319 -14.57 17.88 -15.71
N GLY A 320 -13.35 17.37 -15.94
CA GLY A 320 -12.68 16.43 -15.02
C GLY A 320 -13.16 14.99 -15.14
N LEU A 321 -13.96 14.63 -16.15
CA LEU A 321 -14.55 13.30 -16.28
C LEU A 321 -14.03 12.49 -17.47
N ASP A 322 -13.09 12.99 -18.25
CA ASP A 322 -12.65 12.33 -19.49
C ASP A 322 -12.02 10.95 -19.23
N ALA A 323 -11.23 10.82 -18.18
CA ALA A 323 -10.63 9.55 -17.80
C ALA A 323 -11.71 8.53 -17.39
N TYR A 324 -12.70 8.93 -16.60
CA TYR A 324 -13.80 8.04 -16.19
C TYR A 324 -14.61 7.55 -17.38
N ARG A 325 -14.93 8.44 -18.35
CA ARG A 325 -15.62 8.04 -19.57
C ARG A 325 -14.87 6.96 -20.32
N LYS A 326 -13.56 7.10 -20.48
CA LYS A 326 -12.69 6.11 -21.14
C LYS A 326 -12.64 4.80 -20.37
N ILE A 327 -12.48 4.86 -19.05
CA ILE A 327 -12.36 3.66 -18.20
C ILE A 327 -13.69 2.90 -18.20
N VAL A 328 -14.79 3.59 -17.97
CA VAL A 328 -16.12 2.96 -17.81
C VAL A 328 -16.65 2.38 -19.11
N ALA A 329 -16.29 2.96 -20.28
CA ALA A 329 -16.76 2.48 -21.60
C ALA A 329 -16.42 1.00 -21.87
N ASP A 330 -15.25 0.51 -21.47
CA ASP A 330 -14.81 -0.87 -21.69
C ASP A 330 -14.86 -1.74 -20.41
N LEU A 331 -15.29 -1.17 -19.28
CA LEU A 331 -15.28 -1.82 -17.98
C LEU A 331 -16.02 -3.17 -17.98
N SER A 332 -17.19 -3.25 -18.62
CA SER A 332 -18.02 -4.47 -18.67
C SER A 332 -17.30 -5.67 -19.30
N ARG A 333 -16.35 -5.42 -20.20
CA ARG A 333 -15.55 -6.46 -20.88
C ARG A 333 -14.51 -7.07 -19.96
N HIS A 334 -13.95 -6.24 -19.07
CA HIS A 334 -12.76 -6.54 -18.29
C HIS A 334 -13.04 -6.85 -16.82
N ILE A 335 -14.28 -6.75 -16.38
CA ILE A 335 -14.67 -7.09 -15.02
C ILE A 335 -15.43 -8.43 -15.00
N LYS A 336 -15.08 -9.30 -14.05
CA LYS A 336 -15.79 -10.57 -13.85
C LYS A 336 -17.25 -10.34 -13.44
N PRO A 337 -18.16 -11.33 -13.60
CA PRO A 337 -19.55 -11.21 -13.16
C PRO A 337 -19.67 -10.74 -11.70
N ASP A 338 -18.89 -11.32 -10.78
CA ASP A 338 -18.84 -10.94 -9.36
C ASP A 338 -17.85 -9.83 -9.05
N GLY A 339 -17.34 -9.13 -10.08
CA GLY A 339 -16.32 -8.09 -9.92
C GLY A 339 -16.87 -6.79 -9.37
N LEU A 340 -15.93 -5.96 -8.90
CA LEU A 340 -16.14 -4.64 -8.33
C LEU A 340 -15.26 -3.62 -9.06
N ALA A 341 -15.86 -2.51 -9.49
CA ALA A 341 -15.12 -1.32 -9.89
C ALA A 341 -15.09 -0.30 -8.75
N ALA A 342 -13.94 0.35 -8.55
CA ALA A 342 -13.74 1.34 -7.52
C ALA A 342 -12.93 2.52 -8.05
N PHE A 343 -13.41 3.73 -7.85
CA PHE A 343 -12.81 4.96 -8.34
C PHE A 343 -12.61 5.95 -7.20
N GLU A 344 -11.45 6.58 -7.13
CA GLU A 344 -11.33 7.86 -6.43
C GLU A 344 -11.93 8.96 -7.32
N VAL A 345 -12.57 9.96 -6.71
CA VAL A 345 -13.22 11.05 -7.42
C VAL A 345 -12.90 12.40 -6.78
N GLY A 346 -12.93 13.45 -7.59
CA GLY A 346 -12.89 14.82 -7.11
C GLY A 346 -14.18 15.25 -6.42
N THR A 347 -14.09 16.32 -5.63
CA THR A 347 -15.22 16.91 -4.92
C THR A 347 -16.40 17.19 -5.87
N GLY A 348 -17.57 16.65 -5.54
CA GLY A 348 -18.81 16.85 -6.32
C GLY A 348 -18.90 16.03 -7.60
N GLN A 349 -17.94 15.12 -7.87
CA GLN A 349 -17.97 14.28 -9.06
C GLN A 349 -18.60 12.89 -8.83
N GLY A 350 -18.84 12.51 -7.57
CA GLY A 350 -19.26 11.16 -7.21
C GLY A 350 -20.49 10.70 -7.96
N GLU A 351 -21.57 11.50 -7.98
CA GLU A 351 -22.80 11.14 -8.67
C GLU A 351 -22.62 11.08 -10.19
N ALA A 352 -21.84 11.99 -10.78
CA ALA A 352 -21.60 11.98 -12.22
C ALA A 352 -20.88 10.68 -12.65
N VAL A 353 -19.87 10.23 -11.89
CA VAL A 353 -19.16 8.97 -12.14
C VAL A 353 -20.09 7.77 -11.91
N ALA A 354 -20.94 7.80 -10.87
CA ALA A 354 -21.93 6.76 -10.63
C ALA A 354 -22.95 6.65 -11.78
N VAL A 355 -23.37 7.78 -12.38
CA VAL A 355 -24.22 7.80 -13.58
C VAL A 355 -23.53 7.10 -14.75
N LEU A 356 -22.27 7.45 -15.04
CA LEU A 356 -21.49 6.79 -16.10
C LEU A 356 -21.45 5.27 -15.90
N CYS A 357 -21.23 4.81 -14.66
CA CYS A 357 -21.23 3.37 -14.36
C CYS A 357 -22.60 2.74 -14.61
N ARG A 358 -23.70 3.38 -14.19
CA ARG A 358 -25.07 2.86 -14.39
C ARG A 358 -25.43 2.75 -15.87
N GLU A 359 -25.03 3.70 -16.70
CA GLU A 359 -25.24 3.67 -18.15
C GLU A 359 -24.54 2.49 -18.83
N GLN A 360 -23.50 1.93 -18.24
CA GLN A 360 -22.79 0.74 -18.71
C GLN A 360 -23.23 -0.55 -18.01
N GLY A 361 -24.38 -0.53 -17.32
CA GLY A 361 -24.99 -1.72 -16.71
C GLY A 361 -24.52 -2.03 -15.28
N PHE A 362 -23.71 -1.18 -14.67
CA PHE A 362 -23.31 -1.30 -13.26
C PHE A 362 -24.34 -0.59 -12.37
N THR A 363 -25.53 -1.19 -12.25
CA THR A 363 -26.68 -0.53 -11.60
C THR A 363 -26.60 -0.47 -10.09
N VAL A 364 -25.71 -1.26 -9.47
CA VAL A 364 -25.43 -1.16 -8.04
C VAL A 364 -24.23 -0.24 -7.85
N THR A 365 -24.50 1.00 -7.45
CA THR A 365 -23.47 2.03 -7.22
C THR A 365 -23.58 2.59 -5.81
N ALA A 366 -22.46 3.03 -5.28
CA ALA A 366 -22.39 3.79 -4.03
C ALA A 366 -21.32 4.87 -4.12
N VAL A 367 -21.71 6.08 -3.78
CA VAL A 367 -20.77 7.18 -3.53
C VAL A 367 -20.43 7.17 -2.04
N ARG A 368 -19.15 7.32 -1.70
CA ARG A 368 -18.68 7.34 -0.32
C ARG A 368 -17.82 8.57 -0.07
N ASN A 369 -18.03 9.14 1.09
CA ASN A 369 -17.34 10.33 1.53
C ASN A 369 -16.04 9.97 2.26
N ASP A 370 -15.13 10.95 2.30
CA ASP A 370 -14.01 10.94 3.23
C ASP A 370 -14.45 11.35 4.65
N TYR A 371 -13.50 11.40 5.58
CA TYR A 371 -13.77 11.81 6.97
C TYR A 371 -14.22 13.28 7.12
N ALA A 372 -14.04 14.10 6.07
CA ALA A 372 -14.53 15.49 6.04
C ALA A 372 -15.94 15.59 5.43
N GLY A 373 -16.57 14.48 5.08
CA GLY A 373 -17.90 14.44 4.47
C GLY A 373 -17.92 14.79 2.97
N ILE A 374 -16.74 14.74 2.31
CA ILE A 374 -16.60 15.06 0.89
C ILE A 374 -16.62 13.74 0.11
N ASP A 375 -17.38 13.67 -0.98
CA ASP A 375 -17.38 12.51 -1.86
C ASP A 375 -15.97 12.26 -2.43
N ARG A 376 -15.49 11.02 -2.25
CA ARG A 376 -14.12 10.61 -2.62
C ARG A 376 -14.08 9.29 -3.36
N MET A 377 -15.08 8.46 -3.23
CA MET A 377 -15.04 7.13 -3.78
C MET A 377 -16.35 6.77 -4.44
N VAL A 378 -16.28 6.11 -5.59
CA VAL A 378 -17.42 5.49 -6.24
C VAL A 378 -17.15 4.00 -6.38
N PHE A 379 -18.06 3.18 -5.85
CA PHE A 379 -18.07 1.73 -6.04
C PHE A 379 -19.18 1.35 -6.98
N ALA A 380 -18.94 0.44 -7.92
CA ALA A 380 -19.92 0.01 -8.90
C ALA A 380 -19.81 -1.50 -9.15
N ALA A 381 -20.95 -2.19 -9.19
CA ALA A 381 -21.06 -3.60 -9.52
C ALA A 381 -22.29 -3.87 -10.38
N LYS A 382 -22.28 -5.03 -11.08
CA LYS A 382 -23.45 -5.54 -11.75
C LYS A 382 -24.51 -5.98 -10.72
N PRO A 383 -25.82 -5.96 -11.06
CA PRO A 383 -26.89 -6.25 -10.11
C PRO A 383 -26.80 -7.67 -9.50
N ASP A 384 -26.33 -8.63 -10.29
CA ASP A 384 -26.21 -10.04 -9.90
C ASP A 384 -24.85 -10.37 -9.25
N SER A 385 -23.98 -9.38 -9.04
CA SER A 385 -22.69 -9.57 -8.38
C SER A 385 -22.87 -9.90 -6.90
N GLY A 386 -22.16 -10.90 -6.41
CA GLY A 386 -22.09 -11.21 -4.98
C GLY A 386 -21.61 -10.03 -4.11
N ARG A 387 -20.91 -9.05 -4.72
CA ARG A 387 -20.45 -7.82 -4.07
C ARG A 387 -21.50 -6.71 -4.01
N ALA A 388 -22.63 -6.86 -4.74
CA ALA A 388 -23.71 -5.90 -4.71
C ALA A 388 -24.30 -5.71 -3.30
N GLY A 389 -24.38 -6.78 -2.52
CA GLY A 389 -24.81 -6.75 -1.12
C GLY A 389 -23.88 -5.87 -0.26
N TRP A 390 -22.58 -6.03 -0.42
CA TRP A 390 -21.60 -5.23 0.30
C TRP A 390 -21.71 -3.74 -0.06
N ILE A 391 -21.81 -3.39 -1.35
CA ILE A 391 -21.97 -1.99 -1.80
C ILE A 391 -23.19 -1.34 -1.12
N LYS A 392 -24.29 -2.07 -0.99
CA LYS A 392 -25.50 -1.59 -0.31
C LYS A 392 -25.35 -1.47 1.19
N SER A 393 -24.53 -2.35 1.81
CA SER A 393 -24.35 -2.40 3.27
C SER A 393 -23.27 -1.43 3.77
N VAL A 394 -22.37 -0.98 2.93
CA VAL A 394 -21.38 0.06 3.25
C VAL A 394 -22.14 1.39 3.30
N GLY A 395 -23.09 1.49 4.23
CA GLY A 395 -23.73 2.72 4.61
C GLY A 395 -22.70 3.71 5.17
N ASP A 396 -23.11 4.98 5.28
CA ASP A 396 -22.30 6.03 5.89
C ASP A 396 -21.80 5.53 7.25
N ILE A 397 -20.52 5.14 7.31
CA ILE A 397 -19.86 4.83 8.57
C ILE A 397 -19.38 6.18 9.09
N TYR A 398 -20.19 6.77 9.96
CA TYR A 398 -19.77 7.79 10.90
C TYR A 398 -19.23 7.12 12.16
#